data_9dad3e7f02333063a0b6ae35240deade
#
_entry.id   9dad3e7f02333063a0b6ae35240deade
#
_cell.length_a   1.000
_cell.length_b   1.000
_cell.length_c   1.000
_cell.angle_alpha   90.00
_cell.angle_beta   90.00
_cell.angle_gamma   90.00
#
_symmetry.space_group_name_H-M   'P 1'
#
loop_
_entity.id
_entity.type
_entity.pdbx_description
1 polymer ?
#
loop_
_entity_poly.entity_id
_entity_poly.type
_entity_poly.pdbx_seq_one_letter_code
_entity_poly.pdbx_strand_id
1 'polypeptide(L)'
;ALVGWSDGAIIGLDIAMHHPERLTKLFAFAANYDPSGVSNAPSGVVDRYIARAGKEYAALSPTPKGYQDFLAQITKMWNTQPHWTKADLAKIETPTWIVDGDHDEMVNHDQPRTLADWVPNAGLSIQPDVSHFAFLQNPDQFNADILRFLKSK
;
A
#
# COMPACT_ATOMS: atom_id res chain seq x y z
N ALA A 1 -6.46 -7.39 -13.05
CA ALA A 1 -6.60 -6.52 -11.86
C ALA A 1 -5.45 -6.77 -10.90
N LEU A 2 -5.14 -5.76 -10.10
CA LEU A 2 -4.13 -5.85 -9.05
C LEU A 2 -4.76 -5.44 -7.70
N VAL A 3 -4.46 -6.22 -6.67
CA VAL A 3 -4.75 -5.88 -5.28
C VAL A 3 -3.40 -5.71 -4.59
N GLY A 4 -3.10 -4.52 -4.15
CA GLY A 4 -1.84 -4.17 -3.51
C GLY A 4 -2.04 -3.69 -2.09
N TRP A 5 -1.12 -4.08 -1.20
CA TRP A 5 -1.03 -3.60 0.17
C TRP A 5 0.34 -2.93 0.38
N SER A 6 0.37 -1.72 0.99
CA SER A 6 1.59 -0.98 1.31
C SER A 6 2.46 -0.79 0.06
N ASP A 7 3.70 -1.25 0.04
CA ASP A 7 4.58 -1.24 -1.14
C ASP A 7 3.91 -1.84 -2.38
N GLY A 8 3.10 -2.90 -2.22
CA GLY A 8 2.35 -3.49 -3.31
C GLY A 8 1.29 -2.55 -3.91
N ALA A 9 0.70 -1.67 -3.11
CA ALA A 9 -0.21 -0.64 -3.57
C ALA A 9 0.54 0.48 -4.30
N ILE A 10 1.69 0.90 -3.78
CA ILE A 10 2.58 1.88 -4.42
C ILE A 10 3.05 1.36 -5.79
N ILE A 11 3.53 0.11 -5.87
CA ILE A 11 3.89 -0.55 -7.13
C ILE A 11 2.69 -0.58 -8.09
N GLY A 12 1.48 -0.85 -7.58
CA GLY A 12 0.26 -0.84 -8.39
C GLY A 12 -0.04 0.54 -8.99
N LEU A 13 0.12 1.60 -8.24
CA LEU A 13 -0.02 2.99 -8.71
C LEU A 13 1.05 3.33 -9.76
N ASP A 14 2.29 2.91 -9.55
CA ASP A 14 3.38 3.10 -10.52
C ASP A 14 3.10 2.38 -11.86
N ILE A 15 2.63 1.13 -11.79
CA ILE A 15 2.21 0.38 -12.98
C ILE A 15 1.03 1.09 -13.68
N ALA A 16 0.05 1.60 -12.93
CA ALA A 16 -1.09 2.30 -13.50
C ALA A 16 -0.69 3.61 -14.22
N MET A 17 0.37 4.28 -13.76
CA MET A 17 0.91 5.48 -14.42
C MET A 17 1.72 5.19 -15.68
N HIS A 18 2.53 4.12 -15.66
CA HIS A 18 3.55 3.89 -16.68
C HIS A 18 3.22 2.73 -17.63
N HIS A 19 2.36 1.80 -17.18
CA HIS A 19 1.96 0.59 -17.89
C HIS A 19 0.47 0.30 -17.72
N PRO A 20 -0.43 1.27 -18.04
CA PRO A 20 -1.87 1.14 -17.81
C PRO A 20 -2.48 -0.05 -18.55
N GLU A 21 -1.91 -0.46 -19.69
CA GLU A 21 -2.35 -1.61 -20.47
C GLU A 21 -2.26 -2.94 -19.70
N ARG A 22 -1.53 -2.99 -18.62
CA ARG A 22 -1.38 -4.18 -17.77
C ARG A 22 -2.46 -4.31 -16.71
N LEU A 23 -3.22 -3.25 -16.46
CA LEU A 23 -4.20 -3.20 -15.38
C LEU A 23 -5.60 -2.90 -15.91
N THR A 24 -6.57 -3.69 -15.50
CA THR A 24 -7.99 -3.40 -15.70
C THR A 24 -8.62 -2.71 -14.48
N LYS A 25 -8.08 -2.96 -13.29
CA LYS A 25 -8.48 -2.37 -12.01
C LYS A 25 -7.33 -2.41 -11.01
N LEU A 26 -7.30 -1.44 -10.10
CA LEU A 26 -6.34 -1.36 -9.00
C LEU A 26 -7.04 -1.14 -7.65
N PHE A 27 -6.88 -2.08 -6.73
CA PHE A 27 -7.22 -1.90 -5.31
C PHE A 27 -5.92 -1.62 -4.54
N ALA A 28 -5.74 -0.36 -4.13
CA ALA A 28 -4.53 0.12 -3.47
C ALA A 28 -4.81 0.39 -2.00
N PHE A 29 -4.39 -0.53 -1.12
CA PHE A 29 -4.53 -0.41 0.32
C PHE A 29 -3.26 0.12 0.98
N ALA A 30 -3.39 1.16 1.81
CA ALA A 30 -2.33 1.73 2.64
C ALA A 30 -1.12 2.22 1.83
N ALA A 31 -1.37 3.00 0.77
CA ALA A 31 -0.33 3.63 -0.05
C ALA A 31 -0.05 5.07 0.39
N ASN A 32 1.20 5.51 0.23
CA ASN A 32 1.60 6.90 0.28
C ASN A 32 2.11 7.36 -1.10
N TYR A 33 2.06 8.66 -1.37
CA TYR A 33 2.58 9.27 -2.60
C TYR A 33 3.95 9.95 -2.40
N ASP A 34 4.36 10.14 -1.14
CA ASP A 34 5.61 10.78 -0.77
C ASP A 34 6.14 10.20 0.55
N PRO A 35 7.46 10.09 0.77
CA PRO A 35 8.03 9.55 2.01
C PRO A 35 7.61 10.30 3.27
N SER A 36 7.29 11.60 3.18
CA SER A 36 6.78 12.38 4.32
C SER A 36 5.40 11.92 4.81
N GLY A 37 4.70 11.13 3.99
CA GLY A 37 3.43 10.51 4.34
C GLY A 37 3.57 9.27 5.23
N VAL A 38 4.79 8.82 5.50
CA VAL A 38 5.04 7.67 6.39
C VAL A 38 5.25 8.18 7.82
N SER A 39 4.53 7.58 8.76
CA SER A 39 4.69 7.86 10.19
C SER A 39 6.03 7.33 10.70
N ASN A 40 6.74 8.16 11.45
CA ASN A 40 7.94 7.77 12.19
C ASN A 40 7.66 7.46 13.67
N ALA A 41 6.40 7.37 14.06
CA ALA A 41 6.04 7.05 15.43
C ALA A 41 6.41 5.60 15.76
N PRO A 42 6.97 5.35 16.97
CA PRO A 42 7.23 3.98 17.39
C PRO A 42 5.95 3.13 17.40
N SER A 43 5.98 1.98 16.75
CA SER A 43 4.85 1.05 16.74
C SER A 43 5.30 -0.36 17.07
N GLY A 44 4.84 -0.88 18.21
CA GLY A 44 5.09 -2.27 18.59
C GLY A 44 4.42 -3.28 17.65
N VAL A 45 3.46 -2.86 16.83
CA VAL A 45 2.84 -3.70 15.79
C VAL A 45 3.82 -3.88 14.64
N VAL A 46 4.40 -2.78 14.16
CA VAL A 46 5.40 -2.78 13.08
C VAL A 46 6.64 -3.57 13.49
N ASP A 47 7.14 -3.37 14.72
CA ASP A 47 8.30 -4.12 15.23
C ASP A 47 8.05 -5.63 15.23
N ARG A 48 6.87 -6.08 15.67
CA ARG A 48 6.49 -7.49 15.63
C ARG A 48 6.39 -8.02 14.21
N TYR A 49 5.85 -7.22 13.29
CA TYR A 49 5.76 -7.60 11.89
C TYR A 49 7.15 -7.77 11.26
N ILE A 50 8.06 -6.83 11.46
CA ILE A 50 9.45 -6.91 10.96
C ILE A 50 10.17 -8.13 11.52
N ALA A 51 10.00 -8.39 12.81
CA ALA A 51 10.60 -9.58 13.44
C ALA A 51 10.04 -10.90 12.89
N ARG A 52 8.73 -10.94 12.59
CA ARG A 52 8.09 -12.10 11.94
C ARG A 52 8.60 -12.25 10.50
N ALA A 53 8.62 -11.18 9.72
CA ALA A 53 9.11 -11.17 8.34
C ALA A 53 10.56 -11.67 8.25
N GLY A 54 11.40 -11.31 9.21
CA GLY A 54 12.78 -11.83 9.29
C GLY A 54 12.86 -13.34 9.47
N LYS A 55 11.97 -13.92 10.28
CA LYS A 55 11.91 -15.39 10.47
C LYS A 55 11.40 -16.09 9.20
N GLU A 56 10.37 -15.53 8.56
CA GLU A 56 9.81 -16.07 7.32
C GLU A 56 10.82 -15.95 6.17
N TYR A 57 11.52 -14.84 6.07
CA TYR A 57 12.61 -14.66 5.10
C TYR A 57 13.71 -15.71 5.28
N ALA A 58 14.16 -15.93 6.51
CA ALA A 58 15.18 -16.95 6.80
C ALA A 58 14.72 -18.38 6.44
N ALA A 59 13.42 -18.65 6.52
CA ALA A 59 12.88 -19.98 6.22
C ALA A 59 12.62 -20.19 4.71
N LEU A 60 12.27 -19.15 3.95
CA LEU A 60 11.73 -19.28 2.60
C LEU A 60 12.66 -18.71 1.51
N SER A 61 13.55 -17.78 1.87
CA SER A 61 14.42 -17.10 0.90
C SER A 61 15.54 -18.01 0.39
N PRO A 62 15.92 -17.89 -0.90
CA PRO A 62 17.13 -18.51 -1.41
C PRO A 62 18.41 -17.92 -0.78
N THR A 63 18.31 -16.76 -0.11
CA THR A 63 19.40 -16.09 0.63
C THR A 63 19.05 -15.89 2.11
N PRO A 64 18.87 -16.95 2.89
CA PRO A 64 18.27 -16.89 4.24
C PRO A 64 19.02 -16.00 5.24
N LYS A 65 20.31 -15.75 5.02
CA LYS A 65 21.12 -14.86 5.85
C LYS A 65 21.11 -13.39 5.42
N GLY A 66 20.48 -13.09 4.27
CA GLY A 66 20.51 -11.77 3.64
C GLY A 66 19.42 -10.80 4.13
N TYR A 67 18.66 -11.14 5.19
CA TYR A 67 17.53 -10.31 5.61
C TYR A 67 17.92 -8.88 6.01
N GLN A 68 19.03 -8.70 6.70
CA GLN A 68 19.47 -7.38 7.15
C GLN A 68 19.87 -6.48 5.97
N ASP A 69 20.57 -7.05 4.98
CA ASP A 69 20.95 -6.32 3.77
C ASP A 69 19.71 -5.96 2.92
N PHE A 70 18.76 -6.89 2.83
CA PHE A 70 17.46 -6.65 2.19
C PHE A 70 16.70 -5.54 2.90
N LEU A 71 16.58 -5.59 4.23
CA LEU A 71 15.88 -4.58 5.01
C LEU A 71 16.54 -3.20 4.87
N ALA A 72 17.87 -3.13 4.85
CA ALA A 72 18.59 -1.88 4.64
C ALA A 72 18.30 -1.26 3.27
N GLN A 73 18.22 -2.08 2.20
CA GLN A 73 17.87 -1.62 0.86
C GLN A 73 16.43 -1.10 0.78
N ILE A 74 15.48 -1.84 1.37
CA ILE A 74 14.06 -1.42 1.42
C ILE A 74 13.91 -0.13 2.23
N THR A 75 14.56 -0.04 3.39
CA THR A 75 14.53 1.18 4.21
C THR A 75 15.05 2.40 3.45
N LYS A 76 16.12 2.22 2.66
CA LYS A 76 16.61 3.29 1.78
C LYS A 76 15.56 3.69 0.75
N MET A 77 14.86 2.74 0.14
CA MET A 77 13.78 3.00 -0.81
C MET A 77 12.64 3.76 -0.13
N TRP A 78 12.14 3.32 1.01
CA TRP A 78 11.05 4.00 1.75
C TRP A 78 11.39 5.45 2.12
N ASN A 79 12.65 5.75 2.41
CA ASN A 79 13.11 7.10 2.74
C ASN A 79 13.27 8.01 1.51
N THR A 80 13.20 7.46 0.30
CA THR A 80 13.52 8.20 -0.94
C THR A 80 12.45 8.09 -2.01
N GLN A 81 11.45 7.25 -1.83
CA GLN A 81 10.40 7.00 -2.82
C GLN A 81 9.07 6.62 -2.15
N PRO A 82 7.94 6.87 -2.85
CA PRO A 82 7.80 7.62 -4.10
C PRO A 82 7.89 9.14 -3.86
N HIS A 83 8.01 9.92 -4.94
CA HIS A 83 7.86 11.38 -4.94
C HIS A 83 6.94 11.79 -6.10
N TRP A 84 5.64 11.50 -5.98
CA TRP A 84 4.67 11.79 -7.02
C TRP A 84 3.99 13.13 -6.80
N THR A 85 3.83 13.85 -7.90
CA THR A 85 3.06 15.08 -7.94
C THR A 85 1.61 14.79 -8.34
N LYS A 86 0.74 15.77 -8.15
CA LYS A 86 -0.64 15.70 -8.69
C LYS A 86 -0.65 15.43 -10.19
N ALA A 87 0.30 16.00 -10.95
CA ALA A 87 0.39 15.81 -12.39
C ALA A 87 0.80 14.39 -12.78
N ASP A 88 1.54 13.69 -11.91
CA ASP A 88 1.89 12.28 -12.13
C ASP A 88 0.69 11.39 -11.90
N LEU A 89 0.04 11.53 -10.75
CA LEU A 89 -1.13 10.71 -10.38
C LEU A 89 -2.36 10.99 -11.26
N ALA A 90 -2.48 12.19 -11.83
CA ALA A 90 -3.52 12.52 -12.79
C ALA A 90 -3.43 11.75 -14.12
N LYS A 91 -2.32 11.05 -14.39
CA LYS A 91 -2.16 10.17 -15.55
C LYS A 91 -2.85 8.81 -15.38
N ILE A 92 -3.27 8.46 -14.17
CA ILE A 92 -3.88 7.16 -13.88
C ILE A 92 -5.31 7.15 -14.40
N GLU A 93 -5.56 6.41 -15.47
CA GLU A 93 -6.89 6.18 -16.06
C GLU A 93 -7.53 4.88 -15.55
N THR A 94 -6.73 3.98 -15.00
CA THR A 94 -7.18 2.69 -14.46
C THR A 94 -8.19 2.92 -13.32
N PRO A 95 -9.37 2.30 -13.36
CA PRO A 95 -10.31 2.32 -12.23
C PRO A 95 -9.62 1.87 -10.95
N THR A 96 -9.57 2.76 -9.96
CA THR A 96 -8.77 2.57 -8.75
C THR A 96 -9.61 2.79 -7.51
N TRP A 97 -9.49 1.91 -6.51
CA TRP A 97 -9.87 2.21 -5.15
C TRP A 97 -8.63 2.47 -4.31
N ILE A 98 -8.60 3.64 -3.68
CA ILE A 98 -7.68 3.99 -2.62
C ILE A 98 -8.34 3.60 -1.32
N VAL A 99 -7.71 2.71 -0.57
CA VAL A 99 -8.29 2.15 0.65
C VAL A 99 -7.27 2.24 1.79
N ASP A 100 -7.76 2.50 3.00
CA ASP A 100 -6.90 2.53 4.19
C ASP A 100 -7.68 2.14 5.44
N GLY A 101 -6.98 1.84 6.53
CA GLY A 101 -7.55 1.69 7.86
C GLY A 101 -7.64 3.03 8.58
N ASP A 102 -8.69 3.24 9.37
CA ASP A 102 -8.85 4.47 10.17
C ASP A 102 -7.85 4.57 11.34
N HIS A 103 -7.15 3.49 11.65
CA HIS A 103 -6.11 3.39 12.67
C HIS A 103 -4.75 3.01 12.07
N ASP A 104 -4.51 3.38 10.78
CA ASP A 104 -3.21 3.11 10.16
C ASP A 104 -2.09 3.84 10.91
N GLU A 105 -1.16 3.08 11.47
CA GLU A 105 -0.03 3.58 12.24
C GLU A 105 1.22 3.88 11.40
N MET A 106 1.20 3.50 10.11
CA MET A 106 2.33 3.66 9.20
C MET A 106 2.10 4.75 8.16
N VAL A 107 0.87 4.89 7.66
CA VAL A 107 0.53 5.88 6.64
C VAL A 107 -0.31 6.99 7.25
N ASN A 108 0.11 8.24 7.07
CA ASN A 108 -0.62 9.40 7.57
C ASN A 108 -1.98 9.52 6.87
N HIS A 109 -3.02 9.85 7.62
CA HIS A 109 -4.42 9.85 7.15
C HIS A 109 -4.75 10.86 6.04
N ASP A 110 -3.86 11.79 5.74
CA ASP A 110 -3.98 12.70 4.60
C ASP A 110 -3.60 12.02 3.27
N GLN A 111 -2.76 10.98 3.31
CA GLN A 111 -2.26 10.30 2.13
C GLN A 111 -3.36 9.64 1.29
N PRO A 112 -4.24 8.78 1.85
CA PRO A 112 -5.30 8.16 1.05
C PRO A 112 -6.29 9.20 0.51
N ARG A 113 -6.56 10.29 1.23
CA ARG A 113 -7.42 11.39 0.76
C ARG A 113 -6.80 12.11 -0.42
N THR A 114 -5.53 12.47 -0.30
CA THR A 114 -4.78 13.15 -1.36
C THR A 114 -4.66 12.28 -2.61
N LEU A 115 -4.35 10.99 -2.44
CA LEU A 115 -4.32 10.04 -3.55
C LEU A 115 -5.66 9.95 -4.28
N ALA A 116 -6.76 9.84 -3.53
CA ALA A 116 -8.10 9.79 -4.11
C ALA A 116 -8.50 11.09 -4.83
N ASP A 117 -8.04 12.24 -4.33
CA ASP A 117 -8.29 13.54 -4.96
C ASP A 117 -7.45 13.76 -6.22
N TRP A 118 -6.27 13.15 -6.32
CA TRP A 118 -5.34 13.36 -7.42
C TRP A 118 -5.48 12.34 -8.55
N VAL A 119 -6.00 11.15 -8.25
CA VAL A 119 -6.28 10.10 -9.25
C VAL A 119 -7.70 10.27 -9.80
N PRO A 120 -7.89 10.58 -11.10
CA PRO A 120 -9.18 11.02 -11.65
C PRO A 120 -10.37 10.06 -11.48
N ASN A 121 -10.09 8.75 -11.49
CA ASN A 121 -11.11 7.70 -11.41
C ASN A 121 -11.03 6.91 -10.09
N ALA A 122 -10.54 7.53 -9.03
CA ALA A 122 -10.41 6.85 -7.76
C ALA A 122 -11.65 6.96 -6.89
N GLY A 123 -12.03 5.84 -6.28
CA GLY A 123 -12.90 5.80 -5.10
C GLY A 123 -12.06 5.78 -3.82
N LEU A 124 -12.54 6.45 -2.76
CA LEU A 124 -11.94 6.39 -1.42
C LEU A 124 -12.77 5.50 -0.52
N SER A 125 -12.10 4.60 0.22
CA SER A 125 -12.71 3.80 1.28
C SER A 125 -11.80 3.78 2.51
N ILE A 126 -12.32 4.18 3.67
CA ILE A 126 -11.62 4.05 4.94
C ILE A 126 -12.33 2.97 5.76
N GLN A 127 -11.61 1.91 6.05
CA GLN A 127 -12.15 0.79 6.82
C GLN A 127 -12.07 1.09 8.32
N PRO A 128 -13.18 0.95 9.06
CA PRO A 128 -13.20 1.26 10.49
C PRO A 128 -12.54 0.15 11.32
N ASP A 129 -11.98 0.55 12.46
CA ASP A 129 -11.43 -0.33 13.51
C ASP A 129 -10.28 -1.23 13.03
N VAL A 130 -9.57 -0.82 11.98
CA VAL A 130 -8.41 -1.56 11.46
C VAL A 130 -7.22 -0.64 11.19
N SER A 131 -6.02 -1.21 11.26
CA SER A 131 -4.75 -0.52 11.03
C SER A 131 -4.16 -0.84 9.65
N HIS A 132 -2.86 -0.57 9.48
CA HIS A 132 -2.08 -0.95 8.30
C HIS A 132 -2.21 -2.44 7.92
N PHE A 133 -2.54 -3.29 8.88
CA PHE A 133 -2.67 -4.75 8.75
C PHE A 133 -4.13 -5.23 8.70
N ALA A 134 -5.04 -4.46 8.11
CA ALA A 134 -6.47 -4.76 8.03
C ALA A 134 -6.78 -6.18 7.56
N PHE A 135 -6.04 -6.71 6.60
CA PHE A 135 -6.21 -8.07 6.06
C PHE A 135 -5.97 -9.18 7.10
N LEU A 136 -5.25 -8.89 8.20
CA LEU A 136 -5.07 -9.79 9.34
C LEU A 136 -6.08 -9.55 10.46
N GLN A 137 -6.53 -8.30 10.61
CA GLN A 137 -7.41 -7.88 11.72
C GLN A 137 -8.88 -8.14 11.41
N ASN A 138 -9.30 -7.85 10.18
CA ASN A 138 -10.67 -8.06 9.70
C ASN A 138 -10.67 -8.59 8.26
N PRO A 139 -10.25 -9.85 8.04
CA PRO A 139 -10.15 -10.44 6.71
C PRO A 139 -11.48 -10.50 5.97
N ASP A 140 -12.60 -10.65 6.68
CA ASP A 140 -13.93 -10.74 6.07
C ASP A 140 -14.31 -9.41 5.40
N GLN A 141 -14.14 -8.28 6.10
CA GLN A 141 -14.38 -6.95 5.55
C GLN A 141 -13.41 -6.64 4.41
N PHE A 142 -12.12 -6.91 4.63
CA PHE A 142 -11.08 -6.65 3.64
C PHE A 142 -11.37 -7.39 2.32
N ASN A 143 -11.70 -8.69 2.40
CA ASN A 143 -12.04 -9.49 1.24
C ASN A 143 -13.37 -9.07 0.59
N ALA A 144 -14.38 -8.69 1.39
CA ALA A 144 -15.65 -8.22 0.87
C ALA A 144 -15.50 -6.96 0.03
N ASP A 145 -14.70 -5.99 0.49
CA ASP A 145 -14.42 -4.75 -0.25
C ASP A 145 -13.65 -5.02 -1.56
N ILE A 146 -12.64 -5.89 -1.53
CA ILE A 146 -11.94 -6.32 -2.75
C ILE A 146 -12.93 -6.94 -3.75
N LEU A 147 -13.74 -7.90 -3.32
CA LEU A 147 -14.68 -8.58 -4.20
C LEU A 147 -15.75 -7.64 -4.74
N ARG A 148 -16.22 -6.70 -3.93
CA ARG A 148 -17.16 -5.65 -4.36
C ARG A 148 -16.53 -4.78 -5.44
N PHE A 149 -15.29 -4.33 -5.23
CA PHE A 149 -14.58 -3.52 -6.23
C PHE A 149 -14.33 -4.28 -7.52
N LEU A 150 -13.84 -5.52 -7.44
CA LEU A 150 -13.55 -6.32 -8.64
C LEU A 150 -14.80 -6.60 -9.48
N LYS A 151 -15.98 -6.71 -8.85
CA LYS A 151 -17.29 -6.94 -9.50
C LYS A 151 -17.97 -5.66 -9.98
N SER A 152 -17.54 -4.47 -9.54
CA SER A 152 -18.11 -3.20 -10.02
C SER A 152 -17.90 -3.05 -11.54
N LYS A 153 -18.81 -2.31 -12.19
CA LYS A 153 -18.66 -1.99 -13.63
C LYS A 153 -17.61 -0.91 -13.82
#